data_48e750d9b21c147a158870bc0078a06e
#
_entry.id   48e750d9b21c147a158870bc0078a06e
#
_cell.length_a   1.000
_cell.length_b   1.000
_cell.length_c   1.000
_cell.angle_alpha   90.00
_cell.angle_beta   90.00
_cell.angle_gamma   90.00
#
_symmetry.space_group_name_H-M   'P 1'
#
loop_
_entity.id
_entity.type
_entity.pdbx_description
1 polymer ?
#
loop_
_entity_poly.entity_id
_entity_poly.type
_entity_poly.pdbx_seq_one_letter_code
_entity_poly.pdbx_strand_id
1 'polypeptide(L)'
;MEGAVDLAKISADARGSGTVWTLRESGDLNANLVNFPWGEGVGEHVNGEVDVLFVGVSGSGVVEVDGREHALGARVLVLAPRGARRATRSASSDFSYLTVHKRRGPVRLGTGERRQDA
;
A
#
# COMPACT_ATOMS: atom_id res chain seq x y z
N MET A 1 -0.72 16.10 10.96
CA MET A 1 -2.10 15.71 10.61
C MET A 1 -3.00 16.08 11.76
N GLU A 2 -4.14 16.64 11.48
CA GLU A 2 -5.04 17.09 12.53
C GLU A 2 -6.37 16.35 12.49
N GLY A 3 -6.30 15.03 12.56
CA GLY A 3 -7.48 14.17 12.60
C GLY A 3 -8.02 13.75 11.25
N ALA A 4 -7.79 14.51 10.18
CA ALA A 4 -8.33 14.17 8.87
C ALA A 4 -7.33 14.52 7.76
N VAL A 5 -7.31 13.67 6.73
CA VAL A 5 -6.43 13.81 5.57
C VAL A 5 -7.26 13.55 4.32
N ASP A 6 -7.18 14.44 3.35
CA ASP A 6 -7.80 14.25 2.04
C ASP A 6 -6.82 13.51 1.11
N LEU A 7 -7.00 12.20 1.00
CA LEU A 7 -6.09 11.36 0.24
C LEU A 7 -6.11 11.68 -1.26
N ALA A 8 -7.28 12.01 -1.79
CA ALA A 8 -7.39 12.34 -3.21
C ALA A 8 -6.61 13.62 -3.52
N LYS A 9 -6.67 14.60 -2.63
CA LYS A 9 -5.94 15.85 -2.80
C LYS A 9 -4.44 15.63 -2.72
N ILE A 10 -3.97 14.86 -1.73
CA ILE A 10 -2.56 14.55 -1.60
C ILE A 10 -2.07 13.82 -2.85
N SER A 11 -2.82 12.85 -3.33
CA SER A 11 -2.48 12.10 -4.53
C SER A 11 -2.39 13.00 -5.76
N ALA A 12 -3.36 13.90 -5.93
CA ALA A 12 -3.40 14.81 -7.08
C ALA A 12 -2.23 15.80 -7.08
N ASP A 13 -1.80 16.24 -5.90
CA ASP A 13 -0.73 17.22 -5.76
C ASP A 13 0.67 16.59 -5.74
N ALA A 14 0.75 15.29 -5.47
CA ALA A 14 2.04 14.61 -5.31
C ALA A 14 2.76 14.44 -6.64
N ARG A 15 4.08 14.45 -6.55
CA ARG A 15 4.96 14.15 -7.68
C ARG A 15 5.79 12.92 -7.33
N GLY A 16 6.13 12.16 -8.36
CA GLY A 16 7.01 11.01 -8.19
C GLY A 16 6.27 9.70 -8.07
N SER A 17 7.03 8.64 -7.93
CA SER A 17 6.58 7.25 -7.90
C SER A 17 6.88 6.65 -6.53
N GLY A 18 6.01 5.78 -6.06
CA GLY A 18 6.16 5.15 -4.76
C GLY A 18 5.36 5.85 -3.68
N THR A 19 5.79 5.71 -2.44
CA THR A 19 5.09 6.28 -1.28
C THR A 19 5.19 7.80 -1.30
N VAL A 20 4.05 8.48 -1.29
CA VAL A 20 3.97 9.93 -1.30
C VAL A 20 3.45 10.51 0.01
N TRP A 21 2.87 9.69 0.87
CA TRP A 21 2.41 10.10 2.18
C TRP A 21 2.39 8.89 3.12
N THR A 22 2.72 9.12 4.38
CA THR A 22 2.74 8.09 5.42
C THR A 22 2.05 8.61 6.67
N LEU A 23 1.19 7.79 7.25
CA LEU A 23 0.60 8.07 8.56
C LEU A 23 1.67 7.97 9.64
N ARG A 24 1.83 9.03 10.43
CA ARG A 24 2.88 9.08 11.47
C ARG A 24 2.35 9.10 12.88
N GLU A 25 1.07 9.43 13.05
CA GLU A 25 0.49 9.71 14.36
C GLU A 25 -0.12 8.50 15.06
N SER A 26 -0.08 7.31 14.45
CA SER A 26 -0.64 6.12 15.07
C SER A 26 0.45 5.22 15.62
N GLY A 27 0.25 4.73 16.83
CA GLY A 27 1.10 3.70 17.42
C GLY A 27 0.72 2.29 16.98
N ASP A 28 -0.50 2.11 16.45
CA ASP A 28 -1.04 0.78 16.13
C ASP A 28 -1.07 0.48 14.64
N LEU A 29 -1.18 1.51 13.82
CA LEU A 29 -1.41 1.35 12.39
C LEU A 29 -0.30 1.96 11.56
N ASN A 30 0.04 1.27 10.48
CA ASN A 30 0.82 1.84 9.38
C ASN A 30 -0.13 2.07 8.21
N ALA A 31 -0.01 3.23 7.58
CA ALA A 31 -0.75 3.53 6.36
C ALA A 31 0.14 4.35 5.44
N ASN A 32 0.16 3.99 4.16
CA ASN A 32 0.97 4.66 3.16
C ASN A 32 0.12 4.91 1.92
N LEU A 33 0.19 6.13 1.42
CA LEU A 33 -0.39 6.47 0.12
C LEU A 33 0.70 6.33 -0.94
N VAL A 34 0.39 5.56 -1.98
CA VAL A 34 1.35 5.20 -3.02
C VAL A 34 0.83 5.66 -4.37
N ASN A 35 1.69 6.29 -5.15
CA ASN A 35 1.39 6.72 -6.52
C ASN A 35 2.26 5.95 -7.49
N PHE A 36 1.68 5.51 -8.61
CA PHE A 36 2.47 4.94 -9.70
C PHE A 36 2.01 5.46 -11.04
N PRO A 37 2.94 5.90 -11.91
CA PRO A 37 2.61 6.17 -13.29
C PRO A 37 2.30 4.89 -14.05
N TRP A 38 1.79 5.02 -15.25
CA TRP A 38 1.42 3.89 -16.10
C TRP A 38 2.49 2.79 -16.11
N GLY A 39 2.06 1.57 -15.88
CA GLY A 39 2.89 0.38 -15.99
C GLY A 39 3.81 0.11 -14.81
N GLU A 40 3.98 1.05 -13.89
CA GLU A 40 4.81 0.84 -12.71
C GLU A 40 4.01 0.24 -11.56
N GLY A 41 4.70 -0.28 -10.60
CA GLY A 41 4.10 -0.90 -9.43
C GLY A 41 5.14 -1.57 -8.56
N VAL A 42 4.66 -2.44 -7.68
CA VAL A 42 5.50 -3.21 -6.78
C VAL A 42 5.53 -4.65 -7.29
N GLY A 43 6.74 -5.18 -7.50
CA GLY A 43 6.91 -6.56 -7.94
C GLY A 43 6.42 -7.57 -6.92
N GLU A 44 6.32 -8.82 -7.36
CA GLU A 44 5.82 -9.90 -6.51
C GLU A 44 6.69 -10.08 -5.27
N HIS A 45 6.06 -10.13 -4.11
CA HIS A 45 6.73 -10.38 -2.85
C HIS A 45 5.73 -10.97 -1.83
N VAL A 46 6.26 -11.43 -0.71
CA VAL A 46 5.47 -12.02 0.37
C VAL A 46 5.69 -11.21 1.64
N ASN A 47 4.60 -10.86 2.32
CA ASN A 47 4.66 -10.32 3.67
C ASN A 47 4.16 -11.39 4.63
N GLY A 48 5.05 -11.94 5.42
CA GLY A 48 4.75 -13.02 6.36
C GLY A 48 4.28 -12.55 7.74
N GLU A 49 4.21 -11.24 7.97
CA GLU A 49 3.98 -10.71 9.31
C GLU A 49 2.55 -10.23 9.55
N VAL A 50 1.94 -9.59 8.57
CA VAL A 50 0.63 -8.93 8.75
C VAL A 50 -0.22 -9.04 7.50
N ASP A 51 -1.52 -8.94 7.71
CA ASP A 51 -2.46 -8.70 6.62
C ASP A 51 -2.31 -7.26 6.14
N VAL A 52 -2.55 -7.02 4.86
CA VAL A 52 -2.51 -5.67 4.29
C VAL A 52 -3.78 -5.40 3.53
N LEU A 53 -4.39 -4.25 3.81
CA LEU A 53 -5.49 -3.72 3.02
C LEU A 53 -4.94 -2.79 1.96
N PHE A 54 -5.45 -2.95 0.74
CA PHE A 54 -5.23 -2.01 -0.36
C PHE A 54 -6.55 -1.30 -0.62
N VAL A 55 -6.53 0.02 -0.61
CA VAL A 55 -7.72 0.83 -0.86
C VAL A 55 -7.41 1.78 -2.01
N GLY A 56 -8.11 1.64 -3.13
CA GLY A 56 -7.92 2.51 -4.28
C GLY A 56 -8.34 3.94 -3.97
N VAL A 57 -7.56 4.90 -4.42
CA VAL A 57 -7.82 6.33 -4.20
C VAL A 57 -8.07 7.05 -5.52
N SER A 58 -7.24 6.83 -6.53
CA SER A 58 -7.41 7.46 -7.84
C SER A 58 -6.89 6.56 -8.94
N GLY A 59 -7.31 6.84 -10.16
CA GLY A 59 -6.88 6.08 -11.32
C GLY A 59 -7.30 4.63 -11.28
N SER A 60 -6.57 3.79 -12.00
CA SER A 60 -6.86 2.36 -12.06
C SER A 60 -5.57 1.55 -12.05
N GLY A 61 -5.66 0.37 -11.47
CA GLY A 61 -4.56 -0.57 -11.44
C GLY A 61 -5.05 -1.94 -11.04
N VAL A 62 -4.10 -2.83 -10.76
CA VAL A 62 -4.36 -4.22 -10.41
C VAL A 62 -3.56 -4.58 -9.17
N VAL A 63 -4.20 -5.27 -8.25
CA VAL A 63 -3.53 -5.97 -7.15
C VAL A 63 -3.65 -7.46 -7.43
N GLU A 64 -2.50 -8.12 -7.54
CA GLU A 64 -2.46 -9.57 -7.67
C GLU A 64 -2.21 -10.18 -6.30
N VAL A 65 -3.05 -11.13 -5.92
CA VAL A 65 -2.93 -11.85 -4.65
C VAL A 65 -2.98 -13.36 -4.96
N ASP A 66 -1.88 -14.04 -4.69
CA ASP A 66 -1.73 -15.48 -4.96
C ASP A 66 -2.13 -15.86 -6.40
N GLY A 67 -1.66 -15.07 -7.36
CA GLY A 67 -1.92 -15.31 -8.77
C GLY A 67 -3.27 -14.83 -9.28
N ARG A 68 -4.12 -14.30 -8.41
CA ARG A 68 -5.43 -13.81 -8.80
C ARG A 68 -5.41 -12.28 -8.90
N GLU A 69 -5.80 -11.75 -10.05
CA GLU A 69 -5.85 -10.31 -10.27
C GLU A 69 -7.15 -9.71 -9.78
N HIS A 70 -7.03 -8.58 -9.10
CA HIS A 70 -8.17 -7.79 -8.65
C HIS A 70 -8.00 -6.36 -9.16
N ALA A 71 -9.02 -5.85 -9.83
CA ALA A 71 -9.02 -4.46 -10.25
C ALA A 71 -9.10 -3.57 -9.02
N LEU A 72 -8.20 -2.58 -8.95
CA LEU A 72 -8.18 -1.62 -7.85
C LEU A 72 -8.40 -0.22 -8.41
N GLY A 73 -9.61 0.28 -8.25
CA GLY A 73 -9.97 1.65 -8.58
C GLY A 73 -10.36 2.40 -7.33
N ALA A 74 -10.80 3.65 -7.49
CA ALA A 74 -11.21 4.47 -6.36
C ALA A 74 -12.31 3.78 -5.54
N ARG A 75 -12.13 3.75 -4.23
CA ARG A 75 -13.09 3.16 -3.28
C ARG A 75 -13.19 1.64 -3.30
N VAL A 76 -12.34 0.96 -4.04
CA VAL A 76 -12.25 -0.51 -4.01
C VAL A 76 -11.23 -0.93 -2.97
N LEU A 77 -11.56 -1.94 -2.20
CA LEU A 77 -10.70 -2.51 -1.18
C LEU A 77 -10.32 -3.94 -1.54
N VAL A 78 -9.02 -4.24 -1.46
CA VAL A 78 -8.52 -5.61 -1.65
C VAL A 78 -7.71 -6.00 -0.42
N LEU A 79 -7.97 -7.19 0.11
CA LEU A 79 -7.19 -7.73 1.22
C LEU A 79 -6.13 -8.68 0.69
N ALA A 80 -4.89 -8.46 1.08
CA ALA A 80 -3.82 -9.43 0.92
C ALA A 80 -3.52 -10.04 2.29
N PRO A 81 -3.91 -11.29 2.54
CA PRO A 81 -3.65 -11.93 3.82
C PRO A 81 -2.17 -12.12 4.08
N ARG A 82 -1.81 -12.18 5.34
CA ARG A 82 -0.45 -12.53 5.74
C ARG A 82 -0.02 -13.83 5.03
N GLY A 83 1.19 -13.81 4.47
CA GLY A 83 1.73 -14.97 3.77
C GLY A 83 1.38 -15.08 2.30
N ALA A 84 0.44 -14.29 1.81
CA ALA A 84 0.09 -14.30 0.40
C ALA A 84 1.19 -13.65 -0.46
N ARG A 85 1.35 -14.14 -1.67
CA ARG A 85 2.15 -13.45 -2.69
C ARG A 85 1.33 -12.32 -3.24
N ARG A 86 1.96 -11.18 -3.44
CA ARG A 86 1.24 -10.03 -3.96
C ARG A 86 2.11 -9.15 -4.84
N ALA A 87 1.45 -8.45 -5.75
CA ALA A 87 2.07 -7.47 -6.62
C ALA A 87 1.03 -6.42 -6.97
N THR A 88 1.50 -5.23 -7.33
CA THR A 88 0.61 -4.17 -7.83
C THR A 88 1.15 -3.63 -9.14
N ARG A 89 0.25 -3.17 -10.00
CA ARG A 89 0.62 -2.57 -11.27
C ARG A 89 -0.38 -1.51 -11.66
N SER A 90 0.13 -0.35 -12.04
CA SER A 90 -0.69 0.76 -12.53
C SER A 90 -1.20 0.49 -13.94
N ALA A 91 -2.46 0.81 -14.17
CA ALA A 91 -3.10 0.77 -15.48
C ALA A 91 -3.59 2.16 -15.91
N SER A 92 -3.12 3.22 -15.28
CA SER A 92 -3.39 4.60 -15.68
C SER A 92 -2.22 5.48 -15.27
N SER A 93 -2.23 6.73 -15.71
CA SER A 93 -1.15 7.67 -15.38
C SER A 93 -1.23 8.21 -13.95
N ASP A 94 -2.37 8.04 -13.29
CA ASP A 94 -2.69 8.67 -12.02
C ASP A 94 -3.10 7.65 -10.94
N PHE A 95 -2.64 6.43 -11.06
CA PHE A 95 -3.01 5.38 -10.11
C PHE A 95 -2.44 5.67 -8.73
N SER A 96 -3.32 5.70 -7.74
CA SER A 96 -2.88 5.76 -6.35
C SER A 96 -3.76 4.90 -5.46
N TYR A 97 -3.14 4.36 -4.43
CA TYR A 97 -3.83 3.54 -3.46
C TYR A 97 -3.22 3.71 -2.07
N LEU A 98 -4.03 3.43 -1.06
CA LEU A 98 -3.60 3.42 0.33
C LEU A 98 -3.35 1.97 0.74
N THR A 99 -2.22 1.72 1.40
CA THR A 99 -2.02 0.46 2.10
C THR A 99 -2.19 0.69 3.59
N VAL A 100 -2.88 -0.23 4.26
CA VAL A 100 -3.09 -0.16 5.71
C VAL A 100 -2.80 -1.52 6.32
N HIS A 101 -1.97 -1.53 7.35
CA HIS A 101 -1.72 -2.73 8.10
C HIS A 101 -1.41 -2.42 9.56
N LYS A 102 -1.54 -3.43 10.40
CA LYS A 102 -1.16 -3.32 11.80
C LYS A 102 0.34 -3.01 11.89
N ARG A 103 0.71 -2.12 12.80
CA ARG A 103 2.12 -1.83 13.04
C ARG A 103 2.81 -3.10 13.52
N ARG A 104 3.95 -3.41 12.90
CA ARG A 104 4.74 -4.56 13.30
C ARG A 104 5.34 -4.32 14.67
N GLY A 105 5.52 -5.40 15.44
CA GLY A 105 6.16 -5.32 16.74
C GLY A 105 7.61 -4.86 16.63
N PRO A 106 8.21 -4.45 17.75
CA PRO A 106 9.60 -4.02 17.76
C PRO A 106 10.51 -5.15 17.31
N VAL A 107 11.59 -4.78 16.63
CA VAL A 107 12.62 -5.73 16.26
C VAL A 107 13.28 -6.27 17.53
N ARG A 108 13.37 -7.59 17.64
CA ARG A 108 14.05 -8.21 18.79
C ARG A 108 15.54 -8.23 18.56
N LEU A 109 16.27 -7.88 19.59
CA LEU A 109 17.72 -7.93 19.51
C LEU A 109 18.18 -9.37 19.24
N GLY A 110 19.13 -9.51 18.31
CA GLY A 110 19.71 -10.79 17.97
C GLY A 110 18.92 -11.63 16.98
N THR A 111 17.74 -11.22 16.58
CA THR A 111 16.96 -11.99 15.60
C THR A 111 17.32 -11.67 14.17
N GLY A 112 17.84 -10.49 13.92
CA GLY A 112 18.10 -10.04 12.56
C GLY A 112 16.87 -9.81 11.73
N GLU A 113 15.71 -9.73 12.33
CA GLU A 113 14.47 -9.50 11.61
C GLU A 113 14.46 -8.17 10.89
N ARG A 114 13.91 -8.20 9.70
CA ARG A 114 13.71 -7.00 8.93
C ARG A 114 12.24 -6.70 8.80
N ARG A 115 11.91 -5.43 8.82
CA ARG A 115 10.59 -4.98 8.45
C ARG A 115 10.49 -4.97 6.94
N GLN A 116 9.32 -5.34 6.48
CA GLN A 116 8.98 -5.23 5.07
C GLN A 116 7.85 -4.24 4.93
N ASP A 117 7.96 -3.38 3.94
CA ASP A 117 6.88 -2.46 3.62
C ASP A 117 5.76 -3.20 2.89
N ALA A 118 4.56 -2.70 3.07
CA ALA A 118 3.38 -3.29 2.48
C ALA A 118 3.30 -3.11 0.95
#